data_acdce665b72c09a528e9dcb35a834c0a
#
_entry.id   acdce665b72c09a528e9dcb35a834c0a
#
_cell.length_a   1.000
_cell.length_b   1.000
_cell.length_c   1.000
_cell.angle_alpha   90.00
_cell.angle_beta   90.00
_cell.angle_gamma   90.00
#
_symmetry.space_group_name_H-M   'P 1'
#
loop_
_entity.id
_entity.type
_entity.pdbx_description
1 polymer ?
#
loop_
_entity_poly.entity_id
_entity_poly.type
_entity_poly.pdbx_seq_one_letter_code
_entity_poly.pdbx_strand_id
1 'polypeptide(L)'
;MSNFLEGKTVVVTGGSGFIGSHFLLELVKRGADVRTHTHNKPLQVSDNNIKVIKNIDLTNLNDCLILTQGADYVIHCGGSIAHPSTVPTDVQISLNQLTIIGNVLESCAKNKVKRFLDLNSSTGYPDIRRPLSEDEFWVDEPYKSYYGYGWMRRYREKLMEHVSRFSGLEIALARCTAIFGPYDNFDLKTCHVVPALIKRHLSGEDPFVIWGTPDVVRDFLYVKDVVKGALLILENGESMRPYNLGYGGGITIGEIVDSILKVTGETPKVEYDVTKPTTIPFRAVSIDRIKNELGFNPTYTFEEGIKETIEWYKRTY
;
A
#
# COMPACT_ATOMS: atom_id res chain seq x y z
N MET A 1 -23.02 8.51 4.47
CA MET A 1 -21.75 8.07 5.06
C MET A 1 -21.51 8.94 6.28
N SER A 2 -21.10 8.37 7.42
CA SER A 2 -20.86 9.16 8.61
C SER A 2 -19.76 10.19 8.36
N ASN A 3 -19.86 11.35 8.99
CA ASN A 3 -18.89 12.43 8.90
C ASN A 3 -17.76 12.21 9.95
N PHE A 4 -17.33 10.95 10.10
CA PHE A 4 -16.38 10.50 11.14
C PHE A 4 -15.10 11.35 11.19
N LEU A 5 -14.61 11.80 10.04
CA LEU A 5 -13.35 12.54 9.92
C LEU A 5 -13.54 14.07 9.89
N GLU A 6 -14.77 14.59 9.81
CA GLU A 6 -15.01 16.03 9.73
C GLU A 6 -14.50 16.75 10.99
N GLY A 7 -13.68 17.77 10.79
CA GLY A 7 -13.03 18.54 11.86
C GLY A 7 -12.06 17.73 12.72
N LYS A 8 -11.64 16.53 12.31
CA LYS A 8 -10.61 15.76 13.00
C LYS A 8 -9.24 16.05 12.41
N THR A 9 -8.24 16.22 13.25
CA THR A 9 -6.86 16.33 12.82
C THR A 9 -6.31 14.97 12.44
N VAL A 10 -6.11 14.75 11.14
CA VAL A 10 -5.58 13.49 10.59
C VAL A 10 -4.18 13.71 10.03
N VAL A 11 -3.21 13.00 10.58
CA VAL A 11 -1.84 13.00 10.09
C VAL A 11 -1.63 11.87 9.11
N VAL A 12 -1.12 12.17 7.91
CA VAL A 12 -0.71 11.17 6.92
C VAL A 12 0.82 11.19 6.83
N THR A 13 1.48 10.11 7.28
CA THR A 13 2.91 9.96 7.03
C THR A 13 3.12 9.47 5.59
N GLY A 14 4.20 9.93 4.95
CA GLY A 14 4.45 9.55 3.56
C GLY A 14 3.48 10.16 2.55
N GLY A 15 2.91 11.34 2.84
CA GLY A 15 1.99 12.05 1.96
C GLY A 15 2.56 12.44 0.59
N SER A 16 3.89 12.50 0.43
CA SER A 16 4.56 12.70 -0.87
C SER A 16 4.68 11.42 -1.70
N GLY A 17 4.24 10.29 -1.16
CA GLY A 17 4.22 8.99 -1.86
C GLY A 17 2.92 8.73 -2.61
N PHE A 18 2.90 7.64 -3.35
CA PHE A 18 1.77 7.16 -4.14
C PHE A 18 0.48 7.08 -3.32
N ILE A 19 0.42 6.17 -2.35
CA ILE A 19 -0.79 5.91 -1.55
C ILE A 19 -1.13 7.13 -0.68
N GLY A 20 -0.12 7.77 -0.08
CA GLY A 20 -0.30 8.95 0.76
C GLY A 20 -0.98 10.11 0.02
N SER A 21 -0.64 10.35 -1.26
CA SER A 21 -1.28 11.37 -2.10
C SER A 21 -2.79 11.16 -2.22
N HIS A 22 -3.24 9.91 -2.39
CA HIS A 22 -4.66 9.58 -2.46
C HIS A 22 -5.38 9.76 -1.11
N PHE A 23 -4.73 9.42 0.02
CA PHE A 23 -5.28 9.72 1.33
C PHE A 23 -5.43 11.22 1.57
N LEU A 24 -4.43 12.03 1.21
CA LEU A 24 -4.51 13.48 1.36
C LEU A 24 -5.75 14.05 0.65
N LEU A 25 -5.96 13.67 -0.62
CA LEU A 25 -7.11 14.14 -1.40
C LEU A 25 -8.45 13.67 -0.83
N GLU A 26 -8.56 12.40 -0.43
CA GLU A 26 -9.81 11.87 0.11
C GLU A 26 -10.14 12.46 1.50
N LEU A 27 -9.15 12.68 2.35
CA LEU A 27 -9.33 13.28 3.66
C LEU A 27 -9.80 14.74 3.59
N VAL A 28 -9.22 15.54 2.69
CA VAL A 28 -9.69 16.90 2.41
C VAL A 28 -11.14 16.88 1.95
N LYS A 29 -11.50 16.00 1.03
CA LYS A 29 -12.87 15.84 0.55
C LYS A 29 -13.85 15.47 1.68
N ARG A 30 -13.40 14.75 2.71
CA ARG A 30 -14.18 14.38 3.90
C ARG A 30 -14.19 15.45 4.99
N GLY A 31 -13.60 16.61 4.77
CA GLY A 31 -13.60 17.72 5.71
C GLY A 31 -12.68 17.52 6.94
N ALA A 32 -11.66 16.68 6.82
CA ALA A 32 -10.65 16.53 7.88
C ALA A 32 -9.65 17.69 7.87
N ASP A 33 -9.08 18.02 9.03
CA ASP A 33 -7.91 18.89 9.18
C ASP A 33 -6.66 18.06 8.84
N VAL A 34 -6.24 18.11 7.58
CA VAL A 34 -5.19 17.22 7.04
C VAL A 34 -3.81 17.77 7.33
N ARG A 35 -2.96 16.95 7.93
CA ARG A 35 -1.54 17.26 8.15
C ARG A 35 -0.67 16.18 7.54
N THR A 36 0.42 16.60 6.89
CA THR A 36 1.43 15.67 6.37
C THR A 36 2.82 16.26 6.49
N HIS A 37 3.81 15.55 6.00
CA HIS A 37 5.19 16.00 5.99
C HIS A 37 5.89 15.79 4.64
N THR A 38 6.96 16.53 4.45
CA THR A 38 7.96 16.26 3.40
C THR A 38 9.32 16.07 4.03
N HIS A 39 10.13 15.18 3.44
CA HIS A 39 11.54 15.00 3.73
C HIS A 39 12.35 15.34 2.46
N ASN A 40 12.62 14.38 1.59
CA ASN A 40 13.43 14.56 0.37
C ASN A 40 12.61 14.79 -0.91
N LYS A 41 11.30 14.63 -0.86
CA LYS A 41 10.42 14.75 -2.03
C LYS A 41 9.29 15.72 -1.76
N PRO A 42 8.91 16.58 -2.72
CA PRO A 42 7.72 17.41 -2.62
C PRO A 42 6.45 16.54 -2.66
N LEU A 43 5.32 17.13 -2.28
CA LEU A 43 4.02 16.48 -2.48
C LEU A 43 3.71 16.39 -3.99
N GLN A 44 3.05 15.31 -4.37
CA GLN A 44 2.54 15.09 -5.74
C GLN A 44 1.18 15.77 -5.96
N VAL A 45 0.51 16.16 -4.86
CA VAL A 45 -0.79 16.82 -4.85
C VAL A 45 -0.71 18.13 -4.07
N SER A 46 -1.55 19.08 -4.42
CA SER A 46 -1.59 20.39 -3.75
C SER A 46 -3.05 20.75 -3.43
N ASP A 47 -3.30 21.10 -2.18
CA ASP A 47 -4.58 21.65 -1.73
C ASP A 47 -4.30 22.58 -0.53
N ASN A 48 -4.99 23.70 -0.45
CA ASN A 48 -4.77 24.69 0.61
C ASN A 48 -5.19 24.21 2.00
N ASN A 49 -6.00 23.15 2.06
CA ASN A 49 -6.44 22.52 3.31
C ASN A 49 -5.45 21.46 3.83
N ILE A 50 -4.31 21.27 3.15
CA ILE A 50 -3.26 20.34 3.59
C ILE A 50 -2.16 21.13 4.29
N LYS A 51 -2.02 20.92 5.59
CA LYS A 51 -0.90 21.48 6.37
C LYS A 51 0.35 20.60 6.19
N VAL A 52 1.40 21.17 5.60
CA VAL A 52 2.67 20.48 5.34
C VAL A 52 3.74 20.92 6.33
N ILE A 53 4.32 19.97 7.08
CA ILE A 53 5.51 20.19 7.90
C ILE A 53 6.73 19.72 7.09
N LYS A 54 7.67 20.64 6.84
CA LYS A 54 8.86 20.36 6.02
C LYS A 54 9.99 19.76 6.86
N ASN A 55 10.88 19.02 6.20
CA ASN A 55 12.12 18.48 6.77
C ASN A 55 11.88 17.53 7.96
N ILE A 56 10.84 16.74 7.92
CA ILE A 56 10.55 15.69 8.92
C ILE A 56 11.18 14.37 8.46
N ASP A 57 12.06 13.82 9.29
CA ASP A 57 12.64 12.48 9.13
C ASP A 57 11.97 11.51 10.12
N LEU A 58 11.24 10.53 9.60
CA LEU A 58 10.55 9.55 10.45
C LEU A 58 11.53 8.58 11.18
N THR A 59 12.81 8.58 10.83
CA THR A 59 13.83 7.87 11.62
C THR A 59 14.24 8.65 12.87
N ASN A 60 13.80 9.90 13.02
CA ASN A 60 14.01 10.75 14.18
C ASN A 60 12.72 10.84 15.02
N LEU A 61 12.78 10.40 16.27
CA LEU A 61 11.62 10.41 17.16
C LEU A 61 11.10 11.83 17.44
N ASN A 62 11.97 12.83 17.58
CA ASN A 62 11.53 14.20 17.83
C ASN A 62 10.71 14.76 16.66
N ASP A 63 11.09 14.46 15.43
CA ASP A 63 10.35 14.84 14.23
C ASP A 63 8.98 14.15 14.21
N CYS A 64 8.90 12.88 14.59
CA CYS A 64 7.63 12.17 14.72
C CYS A 64 6.74 12.79 15.81
N LEU A 65 7.30 13.20 16.94
CA LEU A 65 6.57 13.89 18.02
C LEU A 65 5.99 15.23 17.54
N ILE A 66 6.77 16.02 16.81
CA ILE A 66 6.28 17.27 16.21
C ILE A 66 5.15 16.99 15.21
N LEU A 67 5.32 15.99 14.35
CA LEU A 67 4.35 15.66 13.32
C LEU A 67 3.00 15.22 13.90
N THR A 68 3.00 14.39 14.95
CA THR A 68 1.80 13.78 15.52
C THR A 68 1.17 14.59 16.66
N GLN A 69 1.76 15.72 17.07
CA GLN A 69 1.24 16.55 18.15
C GLN A 69 -0.20 17.03 17.88
N GLY A 70 -1.13 16.70 18.79
CA GLY A 70 -2.54 17.08 18.69
C GLY A 70 -3.31 16.40 17.56
N ALA A 71 -2.80 15.30 16.99
CA ALA A 71 -3.51 14.51 16.01
C ALA A 71 -4.58 13.64 16.69
N ASP A 72 -5.78 13.58 16.08
CA ASP A 72 -6.79 12.59 16.46
C ASP A 72 -6.43 11.22 15.89
N TYR A 73 -6.04 11.18 14.63
CA TYR A 73 -5.73 9.96 13.88
C TYR A 73 -4.42 10.08 13.12
N VAL A 74 -3.72 8.96 12.98
CA VAL A 74 -2.52 8.86 12.15
C VAL A 74 -2.69 7.74 11.14
N ILE A 75 -2.49 8.04 9.85
CA ILE A 75 -2.49 7.09 8.75
C ILE A 75 -1.03 6.92 8.30
N HIS A 76 -0.51 5.71 8.43
CA HIS A 76 0.89 5.45 8.15
C HIS A 76 1.12 4.85 6.76
N CYS A 77 1.49 5.72 5.83
CA CYS A 77 1.92 5.37 4.47
C CYS A 77 3.44 5.56 4.28
N GLY A 78 4.13 6.08 5.30
CA GLY A 78 5.56 6.34 5.25
C GLY A 78 6.40 5.06 5.35
N GLY A 79 7.48 5.00 4.59
CA GLY A 79 8.40 3.87 4.65
C GLY A 79 9.43 3.92 3.52
N SER A 80 10.47 3.09 3.64
CA SER A 80 11.44 2.90 2.58
C SER A 80 10.84 2.05 1.46
N ILE A 81 11.02 2.46 0.21
CA ILE A 81 10.57 1.69 -0.95
C ILE A 81 11.54 0.52 -1.16
N ALA A 82 10.99 -0.68 -1.18
CA ALA A 82 11.73 -1.90 -1.46
C ALA A 82 11.40 -2.40 -2.87
N HIS A 83 12.39 -2.57 -3.74
CA HIS A 83 12.20 -3.21 -5.02
C HIS A 83 12.23 -4.74 -4.87
N PRO A 84 11.37 -5.50 -5.55
CA PRO A 84 11.34 -6.97 -5.44
C PRO A 84 12.69 -7.66 -5.68
N SER A 85 13.56 -7.10 -6.50
CA SER A 85 14.89 -7.66 -6.75
C SER A 85 15.91 -7.40 -5.63
N THR A 86 15.69 -6.37 -4.79
CA THR A 86 16.60 -6.01 -3.70
C THR A 86 16.10 -6.43 -2.32
N VAL A 87 14.78 -6.62 -2.17
CA VAL A 87 14.15 -7.05 -0.91
C VAL A 87 14.81 -8.27 -0.26
N PRO A 88 15.25 -9.30 -1.01
CA PRO A 88 15.86 -10.47 -0.39
C PRO A 88 17.21 -10.21 0.30
N THR A 89 17.91 -9.16 -0.11
CA THR A 89 19.30 -8.90 0.30
C THR A 89 19.50 -7.56 1.00
N ASP A 90 18.55 -6.65 0.92
CA ASP A 90 18.67 -5.31 1.51
C ASP A 90 18.21 -5.29 2.98
N VAL A 91 19.13 -5.60 3.87
CA VAL A 91 18.91 -5.55 5.32
C VAL A 91 18.53 -4.14 5.79
N GLN A 92 19.10 -3.10 5.18
CA GLN A 92 18.88 -1.70 5.60
C GLN A 92 17.43 -1.26 5.40
N ILE A 93 16.78 -1.73 4.36
CA ILE A 93 15.34 -1.45 4.14
C ILE A 93 14.51 -1.95 5.32
N SER A 94 14.73 -3.19 5.77
CA SER A 94 14.02 -3.78 6.91
C SER A 94 14.29 -3.03 8.21
N LEU A 95 15.55 -2.67 8.47
CA LEU A 95 15.95 -1.91 9.67
C LEU A 95 15.32 -0.51 9.66
N ASN A 96 15.36 0.20 8.54
CA ASN A 96 14.74 1.52 8.41
C ASN A 96 13.22 1.45 8.62
N GLN A 97 12.55 0.43 8.07
CA GLN A 97 11.11 0.24 8.26
C GLN A 97 10.76 0.02 9.75
N LEU A 98 11.56 -0.77 10.48
CA LEU A 98 11.34 -1.00 11.92
C LEU A 98 11.61 0.27 12.74
N THR A 99 12.65 1.02 12.42
CA THR A 99 12.96 2.30 13.07
C THR A 99 11.80 3.30 12.87
N ILE A 100 11.34 3.46 11.62
CA ILE A 100 10.25 4.39 11.28
C ILE A 100 8.97 4.01 12.03
N ILE A 101 8.54 2.74 11.95
CA ILE A 101 7.30 2.33 12.62
C ILE A 101 7.42 2.46 14.15
N GLY A 102 8.57 2.13 14.74
CA GLY A 102 8.82 2.29 16.16
C GLY A 102 8.65 3.74 16.62
N ASN A 103 9.32 4.67 15.95
CA ASN A 103 9.25 6.10 16.26
C ASN A 103 7.84 6.67 16.08
N VAL A 104 7.15 6.31 15.00
CA VAL A 104 5.79 6.79 14.75
C VAL A 104 4.82 6.25 15.80
N LEU A 105 4.89 4.98 16.16
CA LEU A 105 4.05 4.39 17.22
C LEU A 105 4.33 5.03 18.58
N GLU A 106 5.61 5.21 18.93
CA GLU A 106 6.01 5.88 20.18
C GLU A 106 5.49 7.32 20.24
N SER A 107 5.59 8.06 19.14
CA SER A 107 5.08 9.43 19.06
C SER A 107 3.56 9.48 19.17
N CYS A 108 2.84 8.55 18.54
CA CYS A 108 1.38 8.43 18.67
C CYS A 108 0.95 8.14 20.12
N ALA A 109 1.63 7.21 20.78
CA ALA A 109 1.36 6.87 22.19
C ALA A 109 1.61 8.07 23.11
N LYS A 110 2.75 8.76 22.98
CA LYS A 110 3.10 9.94 23.80
C LYS A 110 2.14 11.11 23.56
N ASN A 111 1.73 11.34 22.33
CA ASN A 111 0.82 12.43 21.94
C ASN A 111 -0.66 12.06 22.11
N LYS A 112 -0.96 10.88 22.67
CA LYS A 112 -2.32 10.38 22.91
C LYS A 112 -3.21 10.38 21.67
N VAL A 113 -2.65 10.00 20.54
CA VAL A 113 -3.40 9.76 19.30
C VAL A 113 -4.44 8.70 19.60
N LYS A 114 -5.68 8.90 19.16
CA LYS A 114 -6.80 7.98 19.45
C LYS A 114 -6.62 6.68 18.69
N ARG A 115 -6.30 6.77 17.40
CA ARG A 115 -6.20 5.59 16.55
C ARG A 115 -5.15 5.76 15.46
N PHE A 116 -4.41 4.69 15.21
CA PHE A 116 -3.36 4.60 14.20
C PHE A 116 -3.76 3.57 13.13
N LEU A 117 -3.76 3.98 11.86
CA LEU A 117 -3.99 3.07 10.74
C LEU A 117 -2.64 2.62 10.16
N ASP A 118 -2.42 1.31 10.15
CA ASP A 118 -1.29 0.67 9.51
C ASP A 118 -1.66 0.02 8.18
N LEU A 119 -0.93 0.36 7.14
CA LEU A 119 -0.96 -0.33 5.85
C LEU A 119 0.17 -1.38 5.82
N ASN A 120 -0.09 -2.53 6.42
CA ASN A 120 0.81 -3.66 6.36
C ASN A 120 0.70 -4.38 5.00
N SER A 121 1.41 -5.48 4.81
CA SER A 121 1.52 -6.14 3.51
C SER A 121 1.22 -7.63 3.59
N SER A 122 0.62 -8.15 2.52
CA SER A 122 0.43 -9.58 2.31
C SER A 122 1.73 -10.37 2.12
N THR A 123 2.89 -9.72 2.05
CA THR A 123 4.20 -10.41 1.95
C THR A 123 4.56 -11.21 3.20
N GLY A 124 3.87 -10.99 4.33
CA GLY A 124 4.01 -11.79 5.53
C GLY A 124 3.32 -13.16 5.47
N TYR A 125 2.46 -13.42 4.47
CA TYR A 125 1.78 -14.72 4.31
C TYR A 125 2.72 -15.84 3.85
N PRO A 126 2.40 -17.12 4.19
CA PRO A 126 3.13 -18.28 3.71
C PRO A 126 2.92 -18.54 2.21
N ASP A 127 3.70 -19.49 1.66
CA ASP A 127 3.57 -19.95 0.27
C ASP A 127 2.46 -21.00 0.12
N ILE A 128 1.23 -20.55 0.01
CA ILE A 128 0.07 -21.42 -0.22
C ILE A 128 -0.66 -20.92 -1.47
N ARG A 129 -0.93 -21.83 -2.42
CA ARG A 129 -1.45 -21.48 -3.75
C ARG A 129 -2.99 -21.43 -3.80
N ARG A 130 -3.57 -20.63 -2.92
CA ARG A 130 -4.99 -20.23 -2.91
C ARG A 130 -5.14 -18.90 -2.18
N PRO A 131 -6.28 -18.23 -2.27
CA PRO A 131 -6.53 -17.04 -1.44
C PRO A 131 -6.44 -17.38 0.05
N LEU A 132 -5.69 -16.55 0.81
CA LEU A 132 -5.42 -16.76 2.24
C LEU A 132 -6.28 -15.83 3.10
N SER A 133 -6.87 -16.39 4.15
CA SER A 133 -7.56 -15.63 5.18
C SER A 133 -6.59 -15.02 6.19
N GLU A 134 -7.06 -14.06 6.98
CA GLU A 134 -6.24 -13.35 7.97
C GLU A 134 -5.64 -14.27 9.05
N ASP A 135 -6.34 -15.36 9.39
CA ASP A 135 -5.90 -16.30 10.43
C ASP A 135 -4.71 -17.16 9.97
N GLU A 136 -4.49 -17.25 8.66
CA GLU A 136 -3.38 -18.02 8.07
C GLU A 136 -2.06 -17.23 7.99
N PHE A 137 -2.04 -15.98 8.43
CA PHE A 137 -0.82 -15.16 8.38
C PHE A 137 0.34 -15.72 9.20
N TRP A 138 0.03 -16.52 10.23
CA TRP A 138 1.00 -17.06 11.19
C TRP A 138 1.20 -18.57 11.08
N VAL A 139 0.56 -19.25 10.12
CA VAL A 139 0.55 -20.74 10.05
C VAL A 139 1.92 -21.31 9.71
N ASP A 140 2.69 -20.66 8.83
CA ASP A 140 4.00 -21.11 8.37
C ASP A 140 4.91 -19.92 8.12
N GLU A 141 6.15 -20.15 7.65
CA GLU A 141 7.10 -19.10 7.32
C GLU A 141 6.64 -18.27 6.11
N PRO A 142 7.00 -16.97 6.06
CA PRO A 142 6.82 -16.18 4.85
C PRO A 142 7.55 -16.82 3.66
N TYR A 143 7.04 -16.58 2.45
CA TYR A 143 7.67 -17.07 1.23
C TYR A 143 9.17 -16.76 1.22
N LYS A 144 10.01 -17.75 0.90
CA LYS A 144 11.46 -17.67 1.08
C LYS A 144 12.14 -16.49 0.37
N SER A 145 11.63 -16.07 -0.80
CA SER A 145 12.15 -14.87 -1.50
C SER A 145 11.86 -13.56 -0.76
N TYR A 146 10.93 -13.57 0.21
CA TYR A 146 10.60 -12.43 1.06
C TYR A 146 10.90 -12.71 2.53
N TYR A 147 11.74 -13.70 2.85
CA TYR A 147 11.96 -14.18 4.22
C TYR A 147 12.14 -13.05 5.23
N GLY A 148 13.19 -12.26 5.11
CA GLY A 148 13.49 -11.18 6.06
C GLY A 148 12.41 -10.09 6.07
N TYR A 149 11.94 -9.71 4.88
CA TYR A 149 10.90 -8.70 4.73
C TYR A 149 9.53 -9.17 5.25
N GLY A 150 9.16 -10.41 5.00
CA GLY A 150 7.92 -11.02 5.50
C GLY A 150 7.93 -11.15 7.03
N TRP A 151 9.06 -11.58 7.62
CA TRP A 151 9.22 -11.60 9.07
C TRP A 151 9.18 -10.20 9.69
N MET A 152 9.78 -9.20 9.05
CA MET A 152 9.67 -7.80 9.48
C MET A 152 8.21 -7.34 9.49
N ARG A 153 7.40 -7.71 8.46
CA ARG A 153 5.97 -7.41 8.42
C ARG A 153 5.18 -8.09 9.54
N ARG A 154 5.51 -9.32 9.88
CA ARG A 154 4.93 -10.02 11.04
C ARG A 154 5.37 -9.38 12.37
N TYR A 155 6.65 -9.11 12.55
CA TYR A 155 7.16 -8.47 13.78
C TYR A 155 6.53 -7.10 14.00
N ARG A 156 6.32 -6.33 12.95
CA ARG A 156 5.61 -5.04 13.00
C ARG A 156 4.23 -5.17 13.65
N GLU A 157 3.45 -6.20 13.34
CA GLU A 157 2.15 -6.44 13.99
C GLU A 157 2.29 -6.78 15.48
N LYS A 158 3.30 -7.56 15.86
CA LYS A 158 3.57 -7.86 17.28
C LYS A 158 4.03 -6.63 18.04
N LEU A 159 4.80 -5.76 17.43
CA LEU A 159 5.17 -4.47 18.02
C LEU A 159 3.92 -3.58 18.24
N MET A 160 3.04 -3.48 17.26
CA MET A 160 1.78 -2.74 17.38
C MET A 160 0.87 -3.33 18.46
N GLU A 161 0.75 -4.65 18.56
CA GLU A 161 0.00 -5.33 19.62
C GLU A 161 0.53 -4.94 21.01
N HIS A 162 1.86 -4.96 21.18
CA HIS A 162 2.51 -4.54 22.42
C HIS A 162 2.20 -3.08 22.77
N VAL A 163 2.40 -2.17 21.81
CA VAL A 163 2.15 -0.74 22.02
C VAL A 163 0.66 -0.49 22.34
N SER A 164 -0.25 -1.07 21.58
CA SER A 164 -1.70 -0.92 21.82
C SER A 164 -2.08 -1.36 23.23
N ARG A 165 -1.59 -2.54 23.65
CA ARG A 165 -1.91 -3.14 24.97
C ARG A 165 -1.47 -2.26 26.15
N PHE A 166 -0.33 -1.58 26.04
CA PHE A 166 0.27 -0.85 27.16
C PHE A 166 0.14 0.67 27.09
N SER A 167 -0.24 1.25 25.95
CA SER A 167 -0.43 2.70 25.80
C SER A 167 -1.88 3.12 25.62
N GLY A 168 -2.78 2.17 25.32
CA GLY A 168 -4.17 2.46 24.96
C GLY A 168 -4.36 3.02 23.55
N LEU A 169 -3.31 3.06 22.72
CA LEU A 169 -3.40 3.44 21.31
C LEU A 169 -4.20 2.38 20.54
N GLU A 170 -5.33 2.75 19.95
CA GLU A 170 -6.06 1.84 19.08
C GLU A 170 -5.35 1.68 17.73
N ILE A 171 -5.31 0.44 17.24
CA ILE A 171 -4.65 0.11 15.96
C ILE A 171 -5.66 -0.41 14.95
N ALA A 172 -5.85 0.29 13.86
CA ALA A 172 -6.54 -0.17 12.67
C ALA A 172 -5.51 -0.84 11.74
N LEU A 173 -5.70 -2.13 11.44
CA LEU A 173 -4.68 -2.94 10.75
C LEU A 173 -5.19 -3.47 9.42
N ALA A 174 -4.63 -2.96 8.31
CA ALA A 174 -4.90 -3.42 6.96
C ALA A 174 -3.71 -4.22 6.40
N ARG A 175 -3.93 -5.46 5.92
CA ARG A 175 -2.94 -6.24 5.18
C ARG A 175 -3.21 -6.11 3.69
N CYS A 176 -2.51 -5.17 3.06
CA CYS A 176 -2.70 -4.82 1.66
C CYS A 176 -2.03 -5.84 0.73
N THR A 177 -2.70 -6.12 -0.39
CA THR A 177 -2.14 -6.81 -1.55
C THR A 177 -1.32 -5.86 -2.42
N ALA A 178 -1.04 -6.21 -3.68
CA ALA A 178 -0.38 -5.28 -4.59
C ALA A 178 -1.34 -4.12 -4.94
N ILE A 179 -0.83 -2.91 -4.94
CA ILE A 179 -1.60 -1.69 -5.17
C ILE A 179 -1.11 -1.05 -6.46
N PHE A 180 -2.01 -0.51 -7.27
CA PHE A 180 -1.68 0.23 -8.49
C PHE A 180 -2.62 1.42 -8.67
N GLY A 181 -2.18 2.41 -9.45
CA GLY A 181 -3.00 3.59 -9.75
C GLY A 181 -2.20 4.84 -10.11
N PRO A 182 -2.87 5.99 -10.29
CA PRO A 182 -2.22 7.29 -10.45
C PRO A 182 -1.26 7.61 -9.30
N TYR A 183 -0.21 8.37 -9.59
CA TYR A 183 0.88 8.73 -8.66
C TYR A 183 1.81 7.57 -8.26
N ASP A 184 1.63 6.35 -8.83
CA ASP A 184 2.58 5.25 -8.61
C ASP A 184 3.96 5.55 -9.20
N ASN A 185 4.93 4.73 -8.84
CA ASN A 185 6.30 4.87 -9.34
C ASN A 185 6.45 4.21 -10.71
N PHE A 186 6.81 5.00 -11.72
CA PHE A 186 7.05 4.55 -13.10
C PHE A 186 8.54 4.49 -13.48
N ASP A 187 9.47 4.60 -12.53
CA ASP A 187 10.88 4.33 -12.80
C ASP A 187 11.11 2.83 -12.99
N LEU A 188 11.46 2.40 -14.20
CA LEU A 188 11.65 0.99 -14.56
C LEU A 188 12.70 0.26 -13.70
N LYS A 189 13.57 0.99 -13.00
CA LYS A 189 14.56 0.40 -12.10
C LYS A 189 13.96 0.01 -10.73
N THR A 190 12.84 0.64 -10.34
CA THR A 190 12.29 0.54 -8.98
C THR A 190 10.78 0.35 -8.93
N CYS A 191 10.08 0.38 -10.08
CA CYS A 191 8.62 0.25 -10.13
C CYS A 191 8.14 -1.20 -10.00
N HIS A 192 6.87 -1.34 -9.65
CA HIS A 192 6.17 -2.62 -9.65
C HIS A 192 5.72 -3.02 -11.07
N VAL A 193 5.16 -4.23 -11.18
CA VAL A 193 4.83 -4.83 -12.49
C VAL A 193 3.81 -4.03 -13.29
N VAL A 194 2.71 -3.56 -12.69
CA VAL A 194 1.67 -2.81 -13.43
C VAL A 194 2.21 -1.50 -14.03
N PRO A 195 2.84 -0.59 -13.26
CA PRO A 195 3.44 0.61 -13.86
C PRO A 195 4.57 0.30 -14.84
N ALA A 196 5.35 -0.78 -14.64
CA ALA A 196 6.37 -1.19 -15.59
C ALA A 196 5.76 -1.59 -16.95
N LEU A 197 4.72 -2.42 -16.94
CA LEU A 197 4.04 -2.88 -18.14
C LEU A 197 3.38 -1.70 -18.89
N ILE A 198 2.67 -0.82 -18.17
CA ILE A 198 2.06 0.37 -18.76
C ILE A 198 3.12 1.25 -19.43
N LYS A 199 4.21 1.56 -18.73
CA LYS A 199 5.27 2.43 -19.27
C LYS A 199 5.93 1.83 -20.51
N ARG A 200 6.30 0.55 -20.47
CA ARG A 200 6.96 -0.14 -21.58
C ARG A 200 6.04 -0.23 -22.81
N HIS A 201 4.77 -0.59 -22.59
CA HIS A 201 3.80 -0.61 -23.67
C HIS A 201 3.62 0.77 -24.29
N LEU A 202 3.41 1.81 -23.51
CA LEU A 202 3.25 3.18 -24.01
C LEU A 202 4.52 3.78 -24.62
N SER A 203 5.69 3.18 -24.40
CA SER A 203 6.92 3.55 -25.10
C SER A 203 7.07 2.90 -26.50
N GLY A 204 6.08 2.09 -26.93
CA GLY A 204 6.06 1.46 -28.26
C GLY A 204 6.94 0.21 -28.36
N GLU A 205 7.13 -0.52 -27.26
CA GLU A 205 7.92 -1.76 -27.28
C GLU A 205 7.22 -2.83 -28.13
N ASP A 206 7.85 -3.27 -29.22
CA ASP A 206 7.37 -4.33 -30.12
C ASP A 206 8.57 -5.19 -30.59
N PRO A 207 8.66 -6.49 -30.24
CA PRO A 207 7.68 -7.23 -29.42
C PRO A 207 7.60 -6.73 -27.99
N PHE A 208 6.39 -6.74 -27.43
CA PHE A 208 6.15 -6.44 -26.02
C PHE A 208 6.55 -7.65 -25.15
N VAL A 209 7.77 -7.63 -24.63
CA VAL A 209 8.38 -8.76 -23.92
C VAL A 209 8.02 -8.75 -22.44
N ILE A 210 7.30 -9.76 -21.96
CA ILE A 210 6.87 -9.92 -20.57
C ILE A 210 7.81 -10.90 -19.86
N TRP A 211 8.33 -10.55 -18.68
CA TRP A 211 9.20 -11.43 -17.92
C TRP A 211 8.42 -12.52 -17.20
N GLY A 212 8.86 -13.78 -17.35
CA GLY A 212 8.27 -14.97 -16.75
C GLY A 212 7.17 -15.59 -17.61
N THR A 213 6.13 -16.11 -16.95
CA THR A 213 5.00 -16.79 -17.61
C THR A 213 3.70 -16.01 -17.42
N PRO A 214 2.72 -16.16 -18.34
CA PRO A 214 1.43 -15.50 -18.20
C PRO A 214 0.64 -15.95 -16.96
N ASP A 215 0.88 -17.16 -16.44
CA ASP A 215 0.07 -17.82 -15.41
C ASP A 215 0.35 -17.37 -13.98
N VAL A 216 1.36 -16.51 -13.77
CA VAL A 216 1.69 -15.98 -12.44
C VAL A 216 0.55 -15.13 -11.90
N VAL A 217 -0.01 -15.54 -10.74
CA VAL A 217 -1.18 -14.90 -10.15
C VAL A 217 -0.81 -13.89 -9.07
N ARG A 218 -1.41 -12.72 -9.14
CA ARG A 218 -1.34 -11.67 -8.12
C ARG A 218 -2.72 -11.12 -7.80
N ASP A 219 -2.87 -10.62 -6.59
CA ASP A 219 -4.03 -9.83 -6.19
C ASP A 219 -3.66 -8.35 -6.25
N PHE A 220 -4.35 -7.61 -7.11
CA PHE A 220 -4.15 -6.17 -7.31
C PHE A 220 -5.40 -5.41 -6.93
N LEU A 221 -5.25 -4.44 -6.03
CA LEU A 221 -6.32 -3.54 -5.66
C LEU A 221 -6.02 -2.12 -6.17
N TYR A 222 -7.00 -1.51 -6.81
CA TYR A 222 -6.89 -0.13 -7.27
C TYR A 222 -6.81 0.83 -6.07
N VAL A 223 -5.93 1.82 -6.15
CA VAL A 223 -5.57 2.68 -5.00
C VAL A 223 -6.76 3.42 -4.38
N LYS A 224 -7.77 3.81 -5.14
CA LYS A 224 -8.96 4.46 -4.57
C LYS A 224 -9.76 3.49 -3.70
N ASP A 225 -9.84 2.21 -4.07
CA ASP A 225 -10.46 1.18 -3.24
C ASP A 225 -9.59 0.86 -2.01
N VAL A 226 -8.26 0.93 -2.12
CA VAL A 226 -7.37 0.83 -0.96
C VAL A 226 -7.70 1.91 0.06
N VAL A 227 -7.79 3.18 -0.36
CA VAL A 227 -8.12 4.30 0.52
C VAL A 227 -9.50 4.13 1.14
N LYS A 228 -10.51 3.74 0.34
CA LYS A 228 -11.87 3.47 0.81
C LYS A 228 -11.89 2.38 1.88
N GLY A 229 -11.27 1.22 1.62
CA GLY A 229 -11.25 0.10 2.55
C GLY A 229 -10.46 0.39 3.81
N ALA A 230 -9.30 1.05 3.68
CA ALA A 230 -8.48 1.45 4.82
C ALA A 230 -9.19 2.47 5.74
N LEU A 231 -9.93 3.42 5.17
CA LEU A 231 -10.73 4.35 5.96
C LEU A 231 -11.92 3.66 6.66
N LEU A 232 -12.54 2.64 6.03
CA LEU A 232 -13.54 1.80 6.71
C LEU A 232 -12.93 1.05 7.90
N ILE A 233 -11.71 0.52 7.76
CA ILE A 233 -11.00 -0.14 8.87
C ILE A 233 -10.64 0.88 9.96
N LEU A 234 -10.20 2.09 9.60
CA LEU A 234 -9.94 3.16 10.56
C LEU A 234 -11.18 3.53 11.34
N GLU A 235 -12.33 3.62 10.69
CA GLU A 235 -13.59 4.06 11.29
C GLU A 235 -14.25 2.96 12.12
N ASN A 236 -14.36 1.74 11.59
CA ASN A 236 -15.24 0.70 12.13
C ASN A 236 -14.52 -0.60 12.50
N GLY A 237 -13.25 -0.78 12.12
CA GLY A 237 -12.51 -2.01 12.43
C GLY A 237 -12.25 -2.15 13.93
N GLU A 238 -12.24 -3.36 14.46
CA GLU A 238 -11.81 -3.64 15.83
C GLU A 238 -10.30 -3.40 15.99
N SER A 239 -9.87 -2.86 17.12
CA SER A 239 -8.44 -2.60 17.39
C SER A 239 -7.63 -3.89 17.35
N MET A 240 -6.50 -3.89 16.67
CA MET A 240 -5.63 -5.04 16.45
C MET A 240 -6.25 -6.21 15.68
N ARG A 241 -7.51 -6.10 15.22
CA ARG A 241 -8.10 -7.07 14.32
C ARG A 241 -7.60 -6.82 12.89
N PRO A 242 -6.83 -7.75 12.29
CA PRO A 242 -6.33 -7.56 10.94
C PRO A 242 -7.42 -7.77 9.90
N TYR A 243 -7.39 -6.97 8.84
CA TYR A 243 -8.25 -7.11 7.67
C TYR A 243 -7.39 -7.20 6.40
N ASN A 244 -7.61 -8.23 5.61
CA ASN A 244 -7.05 -8.29 4.27
C ASN A 244 -7.70 -7.23 3.40
N LEU A 245 -6.88 -6.42 2.75
CA LEU A 245 -7.31 -5.37 1.84
C LEU A 245 -6.75 -5.67 0.45
N GLY A 246 -7.56 -6.35 -0.35
CA GLY A 246 -7.27 -6.83 -1.69
C GLY A 246 -8.51 -6.79 -2.56
N TYR A 247 -8.38 -7.28 -3.79
CA TYR A 247 -9.52 -7.45 -4.70
C TYR A 247 -10.36 -8.68 -4.34
N GLY A 248 -9.76 -9.63 -3.62
CA GLY A 248 -10.42 -10.86 -3.17
C GLY A 248 -10.35 -12.00 -4.18
N GLY A 249 -9.44 -11.92 -5.12
CA GLY A 249 -9.17 -12.95 -6.13
C GLY A 249 -7.84 -12.65 -6.82
N GLY A 250 -7.34 -13.63 -7.53
CA GLY A 250 -6.10 -13.45 -8.30
C GLY A 250 -6.40 -12.98 -9.72
N ILE A 251 -5.51 -12.19 -10.28
CA ILE A 251 -5.41 -11.90 -11.71
C ILE A 251 -4.05 -12.38 -12.21
N THR A 252 -4.00 -13.01 -13.37
CA THR A 252 -2.77 -13.49 -13.99
C THR A 252 -2.02 -12.33 -14.66
N ILE A 253 -0.70 -12.50 -14.86
CA ILE A 253 0.09 -11.52 -15.62
C ILE A 253 -0.43 -11.40 -17.06
N GLY A 254 -0.90 -12.52 -17.65
CA GLY A 254 -1.53 -12.50 -18.98
C GLY A 254 -2.77 -11.59 -19.01
N GLU A 255 -3.70 -11.75 -18.07
CA GLU A 255 -4.91 -10.91 -17.96
C GLU A 255 -4.59 -9.43 -17.71
N ILE A 256 -3.48 -9.11 -17.01
CA ILE A 256 -2.99 -7.72 -16.84
C ILE A 256 -2.58 -7.15 -18.20
N VAL A 257 -1.79 -7.92 -18.98
CA VAL A 257 -1.35 -7.52 -20.32
C VAL A 257 -2.56 -7.29 -21.23
N ASP A 258 -3.50 -8.25 -21.26
CA ASP A 258 -4.73 -8.14 -22.05
C ASP A 258 -5.55 -6.90 -21.68
N SER A 259 -5.65 -6.58 -20.37
CA SER A 259 -6.33 -5.38 -19.91
C SER A 259 -5.66 -4.09 -20.39
N ILE A 260 -4.32 -4.03 -20.38
CA ILE A 260 -3.56 -2.88 -20.88
C ILE A 260 -3.80 -2.71 -22.39
N LEU A 261 -3.67 -3.79 -23.18
CA LEU A 261 -3.88 -3.79 -24.62
C LEU A 261 -5.29 -3.38 -24.99
N LYS A 262 -6.28 -3.91 -24.28
CA LYS A 262 -7.70 -3.56 -24.48
C LYS A 262 -7.97 -2.08 -24.24
N VAL A 263 -7.40 -1.52 -23.17
CA VAL A 263 -7.59 -0.09 -22.83
C VAL A 263 -6.91 0.83 -23.84
N THR A 264 -5.75 0.44 -24.36
CA THR A 264 -5.01 1.26 -25.35
C THR A 264 -5.51 1.08 -26.77
N GLY A 265 -6.15 -0.05 -27.09
CA GLY A 265 -6.56 -0.42 -28.44
C GLY A 265 -5.39 -0.85 -29.33
N GLU A 266 -4.21 -1.06 -28.77
CA GLU A 266 -3.01 -1.46 -29.51
C GLU A 266 -2.82 -2.98 -29.47
N THR A 267 -2.20 -3.54 -30.51
CA THR A 267 -2.02 -4.99 -30.67
C THR A 267 -0.58 -5.36 -31.05
N PRO A 268 0.42 -5.04 -30.19
CA PRO A 268 1.79 -5.43 -30.42
C PRO A 268 1.94 -6.97 -30.37
N LYS A 269 3.03 -7.50 -30.90
CA LYS A 269 3.39 -8.90 -30.66
C LYS A 269 3.78 -9.09 -29.20
N VAL A 270 3.05 -9.91 -28.44
CA VAL A 270 3.38 -10.23 -27.04
C VAL A 270 4.27 -11.46 -26.98
N GLU A 271 5.37 -11.39 -26.25
CA GLU A 271 6.31 -12.49 -26.00
C GLU A 271 6.56 -12.66 -24.49
N TYR A 272 6.72 -13.91 -24.02
CA TYR A 272 7.05 -14.20 -22.63
C TYR A 272 8.47 -14.74 -22.50
N ASP A 273 9.34 -14.01 -21.79
CA ASP A 273 10.72 -14.44 -21.51
C ASP A 273 10.79 -15.24 -20.20
N VAL A 274 10.65 -16.54 -20.33
CA VAL A 274 10.69 -17.48 -19.21
C VAL A 274 12.07 -17.65 -18.56
N THR A 275 13.13 -17.10 -19.18
CA THR A 275 14.48 -17.09 -18.60
C THR A 275 14.64 -16.07 -17.48
N LYS A 276 13.76 -15.09 -17.42
CA LYS A 276 13.76 -14.06 -16.38
C LYS A 276 13.15 -14.59 -15.07
N PRO A 277 13.69 -14.18 -13.94
CA PRO A 277 13.21 -14.64 -12.64
C PRO A 277 11.78 -14.16 -12.39
N THR A 278 10.94 -15.09 -11.92
CA THR A 278 9.65 -14.77 -11.31
C THR A 278 9.77 -14.84 -9.80
N THR A 279 9.01 -14.01 -9.08
CA THR A 279 9.05 -14.00 -7.61
C THR A 279 8.18 -15.13 -7.04
N ILE A 280 6.93 -14.85 -6.65
CA ILE A 280 5.99 -15.82 -6.10
C ILE A 280 5.08 -16.31 -7.24
N PRO A 281 4.84 -17.63 -7.41
CA PRO A 281 3.94 -18.12 -8.45
C PRO A 281 2.48 -17.69 -8.25
N PHE A 282 2.02 -17.68 -6.99
CA PHE A 282 0.66 -17.33 -6.61
C PHE A 282 0.64 -16.49 -5.34
N ARG A 283 -0.09 -15.37 -5.35
CA ARG A 283 -0.37 -14.57 -4.17
C ARG A 283 -1.73 -13.88 -4.32
N ALA A 284 -2.70 -14.33 -3.52
CA ALA A 284 -3.99 -13.71 -3.37
C ALA A 284 -4.46 -13.83 -1.91
N VAL A 285 -5.42 -13.01 -1.51
CA VAL A 285 -6.03 -13.05 -0.17
C VAL A 285 -7.55 -13.17 -0.27
N SER A 286 -8.17 -13.83 0.72
CA SER A 286 -9.61 -13.70 0.94
C SER A 286 -9.89 -12.34 1.59
N ILE A 287 -10.95 -11.68 1.14
CA ILE A 287 -11.48 -10.44 1.72
C ILE A 287 -12.80 -10.66 2.45
N ASP A 288 -13.14 -11.91 2.75
CA ASP A 288 -14.44 -12.24 3.36
C ASP A 288 -14.64 -11.55 4.71
N ARG A 289 -13.58 -11.40 5.49
CA ARG A 289 -13.65 -10.72 6.79
C ARG A 289 -14.04 -9.25 6.64
N ILE A 290 -13.30 -8.48 5.86
CA ILE A 290 -13.62 -7.04 5.67
C ILE A 290 -14.97 -6.84 4.97
N LYS A 291 -15.34 -7.74 4.08
CA LYS A 291 -16.65 -7.73 3.40
C LYS A 291 -17.79 -7.96 4.37
N ASN A 292 -17.70 -9.00 5.19
CA ASN A 292 -18.78 -9.40 6.09
C ASN A 292 -18.89 -8.48 7.31
N GLU A 293 -17.78 -8.01 7.86
CA GLU A 293 -17.76 -7.21 9.09
C GLU A 293 -17.90 -5.71 8.82
N LEU A 294 -17.30 -5.21 7.73
CA LEU A 294 -17.24 -3.77 7.44
C LEU A 294 -17.98 -3.38 6.15
N GLY A 295 -18.55 -4.33 5.41
CA GLY A 295 -19.29 -4.07 4.17
C GLY A 295 -18.40 -3.61 3.01
N PHE A 296 -17.08 -3.83 3.06
CA PHE A 296 -16.18 -3.44 1.99
C PHE A 296 -16.36 -4.34 0.77
N ASN A 297 -16.52 -3.71 -0.40
CA ASN A 297 -16.37 -4.36 -1.68
C ASN A 297 -15.56 -3.42 -2.58
N PRO A 298 -14.61 -3.92 -3.38
CA PRO A 298 -13.97 -3.16 -4.44
C PRO A 298 -15.05 -2.56 -5.36
N THR A 299 -14.87 -1.30 -5.75
CA THR A 299 -15.80 -0.57 -6.62
C THR A 299 -15.29 -0.41 -8.03
N TYR A 300 -14.00 -0.51 -8.21
CA TYR A 300 -13.35 -0.44 -9.52
C TYR A 300 -13.02 -1.86 -10.01
N THR A 301 -13.36 -2.15 -11.26
CA THR A 301 -12.77 -3.28 -11.97
C THR A 301 -11.29 -3.02 -12.21
N PHE A 302 -10.51 -4.09 -12.45
CA PHE A 302 -9.08 -3.93 -12.77
C PHE A 302 -8.88 -3.07 -14.01
N GLU A 303 -9.71 -3.26 -15.06
CA GLU A 303 -9.66 -2.52 -16.32
C GLU A 303 -9.95 -1.01 -16.13
N GLU A 304 -10.95 -0.65 -15.30
CA GLU A 304 -11.22 0.76 -14.98
C GLU A 304 -10.04 1.42 -14.27
N GLY A 305 -9.41 0.70 -13.32
CA GLY A 305 -8.20 1.17 -12.65
C GLY A 305 -7.02 1.33 -13.60
N ILE A 306 -6.80 0.41 -14.54
CA ILE A 306 -5.78 0.50 -15.59
C ILE A 306 -6.05 1.72 -16.49
N LYS A 307 -7.28 1.94 -16.91
CA LYS A 307 -7.67 3.09 -17.73
C LYS A 307 -7.33 4.41 -17.05
N GLU A 308 -7.77 4.63 -15.82
CA GLU A 308 -7.46 5.85 -15.08
C GLU A 308 -5.94 6.03 -14.86
N THR A 309 -5.21 4.94 -14.65
CA THR A 309 -3.75 4.96 -14.48
C THR A 309 -3.03 5.37 -15.75
N ILE A 310 -3.43 4.80 -16.90
CA ILE A 310 -2.89 5.15 -18.22
C ILE A 310 -3.21 6.60 -18.57
N GLU A 311 -4.44 7.06 -18.36
CA GLU A 311 -4.84 8.44 -18.60
C GLU A 311 -4.05 9.43 -17.75
N TRP A 312 -3.81 9.10 -16.49
CA TRP A 312 -2.97 9.90 -15.60
C TRP A 312 -1.51 9.92 -16.09
N TYR A 313 -0.96 8.75 -16.47
CA TYR A 313 0.41 8.65 -16.98
C TYR A 313 0.61 9.53 -18.21
N LYS A 314 -0.28 9.43 -19.21
CA LYS A 314 -0.22 10.24 -20.46
C LYS A 314 -0.34 11.75 -20.23
N ARG A 315 -0.93 12.19 -19.11
CA ARG A 315 -1.01 13.62 -18.74
C ARG A 315 0.20 14.13 -17.97
N THR A 316 0.95 13.22 -17.36
CA THR A 316 2.05 13.57 -16.46
C THR A 316 3.40 13.46 -17.14
N TYR A 317 3.53 12.52 -18.07
CA TYR A 317 4.75 12.21 -18.83
C TYR A 317 4.56 12.38 -20.33
#